data_baaf86e612d111be7c253734f24c979b
#
_entry.id   baaf86e612d111be7c253734f24c979b
#
_cell.length_a   1.000
_cell.length_b   1.000
_cell.length_c   1.000
_cell.angle_alpha   90.00
_cell.angle_beta   90.00
_cell.angle_gamma   90.00
#
_symmetry.space_group_name_H-M   'P 1'
#
loop_
_entity.id
_entity.type
_entity.pdbx_description
1 polymer ?
#
loop_
_entity_poly.entity_id
_entity_poly.type
_entity_poly.pdbx_seq_one_letter_code
_entity_poly.pdbx_strand_id
1 'polypeptide(L)'
;MKFSELEARTVLRSVGEFHVGTDGSSSLLHLGCDLGDGTWITIGCASDGQSLQVGSEILCDYDMDRQGRTEVREFGLAGGVQVRKVIPMVDADGLTFGVLLRTDGRDLFVFKWGDDLNAQESLPPRVRDACKTPLPL
;
A
#
# COMPACT_ATOMS: atom_id res chain seq x y z
N MET A 1 13.90 3.12 4.88
CA MET A 1 13.61 2.12 3.83
C MET A 1 12.96 2.81 2.64
N LYS A 2 13.22 2.35 1.44
CA LYS A 2 12.70 2.95 0.21
C LYS A 2 11.83 1.96 -0.53
N PHE A 3 10.84 2.46 -1.27
CA PHE A 3 9.98 1.62 -2.11
C PHE A 3 10.78 0.82 -3.14
N SER A 4 11.86 1.38 -3.66
CA SER A 4 12.73 0.69 -4.63
C SER A 4 13.34 -0.60 -4.10
N GLU A 5 13.39 -0.79 -2.79
CA GLU A 5 13.89 -2.02 -2.18
C GLU A 5 13.00 -3.22 -2.45
N LEU A 6 11.76 -3.00 -2.87
CA LEU A 6 10.88 -4.07 -3.32
C LEU A 6 11.20 -4.58 -4.74
N GLU A 7 11.91 -3.80 -5.55
CA GLU A 7 12.23 -4.21 -6.91
C GLU A 7 13.10 -5.47 -6.93
N ALA A 8 12.78 -6.37 -7.85
CA ALA A 8 13.44 -7.66 -8.02
C ALA A 8 13.27 -8.61 -6.83
N ARG A 9 12.44 -8.27 -5.85
CA ARG A 9 12.14 -9.15 -4.72
C ARG A 9 10.94 -10.03 -5.02
N THR A 10 10.95 -11.23 -4.44
CA THR A 10 9.81 -12.14 -4.50
C THR A 10 8.97 -11.95 -3.24
N VAL A 11 7.69 -11.66 -3.42
CA VAL A 11 6.73 -11.57 -2.32
C VAL A 11 6.10 -12.95 -2.14
N LEU A 12 6.36 -13.59 -1.01
CA LEU A 12 5.80 -14.92 -0.72
C LEU A 12 4.32 -14.83 -0.44
N ARG A 13 3.90 -13.77 0.25
CA ARG A 13 2.49 -13.46 0.47
C ARG A 13 2.38 -11.99 0.87
N SER A 14 1.20 -11.43 0.72
CA SER A 14 0.91 -10.12 1.28
C SER A 14 -0.35 -10.18 2.13
N VAL A 15 -0.39 -9.35 3.16
CA VAL A 15 -1.51 -9.25 4.08
C VAL A 15 -1.88 -7.80 4.26
N GLY A 16 -3.19 -7.56 4.41
CA GLY A 16 -3.68 -6.25 4.83
C GLY A 16 -4.07 -6.31 6.29
N GLU A 17 -3.71 -5.30 7.06
CA GLU A 17 -4.28 -5.08 8.38
C GLU A 17 -5.37 -4.04 8.25
N PHE A 18 -6.55 -4.38 8.74
CA PHE A 18 -7.76 -3.56 8.62
C PHE A 18 -8.25 -3.15 9.99
N HIS A 19 -8.73 -1.92 10.09
CA HIS A 19 -9.53 -1.49 11.22
C HIS A 19 -11.00 -1.76 10.89
N VAL A 20 -11.68 -2.49 11.77
CA VAL A 20 -13.11 -2.79 11.64
C VAL A 20 -13.85 -2.00 12.71
N GLY A 21 -14.66 -1.04 12.27
CA GLY A 21 -15.46 -0.22 13.18
C GLY A 21 -16.66 -0.96 13.74
N THR A 22 -17.29 -0.37 14.75
CA THR A 22 -18.49 -0.94 15.38
C THR A 22 -19.69 -0.99 14.45
N ASP A 23 -19.69 -0.16 13.40
CA ASP A 23 -20.73 -0.15 12.36
C ASP A 23 -20.52 -1.21 11.27
N GLY A 24 -19.44 -2.00 11.39
CA GLY A 24 -19.09 -3.01 10.39
C GLY A 24 -18.24 -2.49 9.24
N SER A 25 -17.93 -1.18 9.18
CA SER A 25 -17.03 -0.64 8.17
C SER A 25 -15.62 -1.15 8.39
N SER A 26 -14.85 -1.35 7.31
CA SER A 26 -13.45 -1.72 7.43
C SER A 26 -12.59 -0.81 6.57
N SER A 27 -11.42 -0.45 7.10
CA SER A 27 -10.46 0.43 6.45
C SER A 27 -9.09 -0.21 6.47
N LEU A 28 -8.42 -0.22 5.32
CA LEU A 28 -7.06 -0.73 5.22
C LEU A 28 -6.11 0.23 5.92
N LEU A 29 -5.36 -0.28 6.89
CA LEU A 29 -4.37 0.50 7.63
C LEU A 29 -3.01 0.45 6.96
N HIS A 30 -2.58 -0.75 6.56
CA HIS A 30 -1.31 -0.94 5.86
C HIS A 30 -1.31 -2.30 5.17
N LEU A 31 -0.38 -2.42 4.23
CA LEU A 31 -0.14 -3.64 3.45
C LEU A 31 1.23 -4.18 3.82
N GLY A 32 1.30 -5.41 4.31
CA GLY A 32 2.55 -6.09 4.62
C GLY A 32 2.91 -7.10 3.55
N CYS A 33 4.16 -7.10 3.14
CA CYS A 33 4.71 -8.05 2.17
C CYS A 33 5.77 -8.91 2.83
N ASP A 34 5.55 -10.23 2.82
CA ASP A 34 6.51 -11.20 3.34
C ASP A 34 7.51 -11.53 2.24
N LEU A 35 8.78 -11.18 2.46
CA LEU A 35 9.85 -11.41 1.50
C LEU A 35 10.65 -12.68 1.78
N GLY A 36 10.26 -13.44 2.82
CA GLY A 36 11.03 -14.60 3.28
C GLY A 36 12.11 -14.22 4.29
N ASP A 37 12.73 -15.21 4.89
CA ASP A 37 13.79 -15.04 5.89
C ASP A 37 13.39 -14.15 7.07
N GLY A 38 12.10 -14.08 7.38
CA GLY A 38 11.59 -13.21 8.44
C GLY A 38 11.56 -11.73 8.06
N THR A 39 11.81 -11.39 6.80
CA THR A 39 11.81 -10.00 6.33
C THR A 39 10.42 -9.61 5.85
N TRP A 40 9.89 -8.54 6.42
CA TRP A 40 8.62 -7.94 6.02
C TRP A 40 8.85 -6.49 5.61
N ILE A 41 8.13 -6.07 4.57
CA ILE A 41 8.03 -4.66 4.19
C ILE A 41 6.58 -4.25 4.32
N THR A 42 6.35 -3.15 5.03
CA THR A 42 5.01 -2.62 5.28
C THR A 42 4.85 -1.29 4.56
N ILE A 43 3.76 -1.17 3.80
CA ILE A 43 3.38 0.06 3.11
C ILE A 43 2.17 0.65 3.84
N GLY A 44 2.26 1.88 4.26
CA GLY A 44 1.20 2.56 4.98
C GLY A 44 1.23 4.06 4.78
N CYS A 45 0.35 4.77 5.49
CA CYS A 45 0.33 6.22 5.45
C CYS A 45 1.41 6.80 6.35
N ALA A 46 2.06 7.86 5.89
CA ALA A 46 3.00 8.61 6.71
C ALA A 46 2.28 9.46 7.76
N SER A 47 3.03 9.94 8.73
CA SER A 47 2.48 10.76 9.83
C SER A 47 1.88 12.10 9.36
N ASP A 48 2.21 12.56 8.14
CA ASP A 48 1.61 13.75 7.56
C ASP A 48 0.15 13.54 7.12
N GLY A 49 -0.33 12.32 7.12
CA GLY A 49 -1.68 11.97 6.70
C GLY A 49 -1.93 12.09 5.20
N GLN A 50 -0.93 12.36 4.39
CA GLN A 50 -1.06 12.64 2.95
C GLN A 50 -0.19 11.76 2.07
N SER A 51 0.97 11.34 2.56
CA SER A 51 1.91 10.54 1.79
C SER A 51 1.96 9.11 2.25
N LEU A 52 2.52 8.25 1.41
CA LEU A 52 2.83 6.87 1.78
C LEU A 52 4.25 6.78 2.33
N GLN A 53 4.44 5.78 3.17
CA GLN A 53 5.76 5.39 3.61
C GLN A 53 5.90 3.89 3.56
N VAL A 54 7.14 3.44 3.52
CA VAL A 54 7.50 2.04 3.57
C VAL A 54 8.47 1.83 4.72
N GLY A 55 8.28 0.74 5.45
CA GLY A 55 9.14 0.41 6.59
C GLY A 55 9.09 -1.06 6.90
N SER A 56 9.87 -1.47 7.90
CA SER A 56 9.85 -2.84 8.42
C SER A 56 8.83 -3.00 9.55
N GLU A 57 8.26 -1.91 10.03
CA GLU A 57 7.29 -1.88 11.11
C GLU A 57 6.11 -0.99 10.75
N ILE A 58 5.03 -1.13 11.50
CA ILE A 58 3.85 -0.28 11.36
C ILE A 58 4.19 1.09 11.93
N LEU A 59 4.10 2.11 11.07
CA LEU A 59 4.48 3.47 11.42
C LEU A 59 3.29 4.42 11.51
N CYS A 60 2.07 3.93 11.33
CA CYS A 60 0.88 4.77 11.35
C CYS A 60 0.37 4.91 12.78
N ASP A 61 0.32 6.15 13.23
CA ASP A 61 -0.30 6.52 14.49
C ASP A 61 -1.66 7.14 14.18
N TYR A 62 -2.65 6.28 14.02
CA TYR A 62 -4.00 6.73 13.76
C TYR A 62 -4.75 6.91 15.08
N ASP A 63 -5.51 7.98 15.14
CA ASP A 63 -6.55 8.14 16.16
C ASP A 63 -7.74 7.26 15.76
N MET A 64 -7.59 5.96 16.01
CA MET A 64 -8.60 4.98 15.63
C MET A 64 -9.73 4.93 16.63
N ASP A 65 -10.90 4.54 16.14
CA ASP A 65 -12.03 4.21 16.97
C ASP A 65 -11.65 3.09 17.93
N ARG A 66 -11.61 3.40 19.22
CA ARG A 66 -11.21 2.45 20.27
C ARG A 66 -12.21 1.32 20.45
N GLN A 67 -13.42 1.49 19.95
CA GLN A 67 -14.48 0.49 20.05
C GLN A 67 -14.42 -0.54 18.91
N GLY A 68 -13.59 -0.29 17.89
CA GLY A 68 -13.38 -1.22 16.80
C GLY A 68 -12.31 -2.27 17.14
N ARG A 69 -12.01 -3.09 16.15
CA ARG A 69 -10.95 -4.10 16.24
C ARG A 69 -10.07 -4.07 15.01
N THR A 70 -8.91 -4.70 15.08
CA THR A 70 -8.08 -4.92 13.91
C THR A 70 -8.21 -6.36 13.43
N GLU A 71 -8.08 -6.53 12.13
CA GLU A 71 -8.17 -7.82 11.45
C GLU A 71 -7.06 -7.92 10.42
N VAL A 72 -6.37 -9.07 10.39
CA VAL A 72 -5.35 -9.34 9.38
C VAL A 72 -5.92 -10.35 8.39
N ARG A 73 -5.86 -10.01 7.09
CA ARG A 73 -6.35 -10.85 6.01
C ARG A 73 -5.33 -10.93 4.90
N GLU A 74 -5.30 -12.02 4.18
CA GLU A 74 -4.56 -12.07 2.93
C GLU A 74 -5.16 -11.06 1.95
N PHE A 75 -4.29 -10.23 1.37
CA PHE A 75 -4.74 -9.09 0.58
C PHE A 75 -3.60 -8.58 -0.31
N GLY A 76 -3.93 -8.14 -1.51
CA GLY A 76 -2.98 -7.55 -2.42
C GLY A 76 -2.34 -8.55 -3.36
N LEU A 77 -1.04 -8.78 -3.25
CA LEU A 77 -0.31 -9.65 -4.15
C LEU A 77 -0.53 -11.12 -3.83
N ALA A 78 -0.72 -11.93 -4.87
CA ALA A 78 -0.74 -13.37 -4.72
C ALA A 78 0.64 -13.90 -4.31
N GLY A 79 0.67 -15.03 -3.61
CA GLY A 79 1.92 -15.61 -3.12
C GLY A 79 2.89 -16.00 -4.24
N GLY A 80 4.19 -15.85 -3.99
CA GLY A 80 5.23 -16.24 -4.93
C GLY A 80 5.40 -15.30 -6.12
N VAL A 81 4.96 -14.06 -6.02
CA VAL A 81 5.03 -13.08 -7.11
C VAL A 81 6.31 -12.27 -7.03
N GLN A 82 7.01 -12.16 -8.15
CA GLN A 82 8.18 -11.28 -8.23
C GLN A 82 7.76 -9.87 -8.61
N VAL A 83 8.17 -8.89 -7.82
CA VAL A 83 7.97 -7.48 -8.14
C VAL A 83 9.03 -7.06 -9.15
N ARG A 84 8.60 -6.68 -10.35
CA ARG A 84 9.49 -6.31 -11.45
C ARG A 84 9.89 -4.86 -11.41
N LYS A 85 8.96 -3.99 -11.06
CA LYS A 85 9.20 -2.56 -11.04
C LYS A 85 8.32 -1.89 -9.98
N VAL A 86 8.88 -0.87 -9.36
CA VAL A 86 8.18 -0.05 -8.36
C VAL A 86 8.20 1.39 -8.84
N ILE A 87 7.03 1.98 -9.05
CA ILE A 87 6.91 3.34 -9.56
C ILE A 87 6.17 4.19 -8.53
N PRO A 88 6.85 5.14 -7.88
CA PRO A 88 6.17 6.07 -6.98
C PRO A 88 5.19 6.95 -7.74
N MET A 89 4.02 7.16 -7.16
CA MET A 89 2.99 8.06 -7.70
C MET A 89 3.04 9.37 -6.94
N VAL A 90 3.37 10.46 -7.64
CA VAL A 90 3.60 11.77 -7.03
C VAL A 90 2.48 12.71 -7.47
N ASP A 91 1.95 13.48 -6.51
CA ASP A 91 0.91 14.47 -6.78
C ASP A 91 1.48 15.83 -7.19
N ALA A 92 0.59 16.81 -7.38
CA ALA A 92 0.99 18.16 -7.81
C ALA A 92 1.86 18.89 -6.78
N ASP A 93 1.78 18.50 -5.50
CA ASP A 93 2.57 19.08 -4.42
C ASP A 93 3.92 18.37 -4.21
N GLY A 94 4.22 17.36 -5.02
CA GLY A 94 5.45 16.59 -4.92
C GLY A 94 5.43 15.50 -3.87
N LEU A 95 4.25 15.19 -3.28
CA LEU A 95 4.12 14.14 -2.30
C LEU A 95 3.90 12.79 -2.97
N THR A 96 4.56 11.77 -2.48
CA THR A 96 4.31 10.39 -2.91
C THR A 96 3.06 9.88 -2.19
N PHE A 97 1.94 9.87 -2.90
CA PHE A 97 0.67 9.43 -2.34
C PHE A 97 0.33 7.99 -2.70
N GLY A 98 1.10 7.37 -3.56
CA GLY A 98 0.88 6.00 -3.99
C GLY A 98 2.11 5.37 -4.58
N VAL A 99 1.98 4.09 -4.91
CA VAL A 99 3.03 3.32 -5.56
C VAL A 99 2.38 2.28 -6.48
N LEU A 100 2.94 2.14 -7.68
CA LEU A 100 2.58 1.06 -8.59
C LEU A 100 3.60 -0.06 -8.44
N LEU A 101 3.12 -1.25 -8.07
CA LEU A 101 3.92 -2.47 -8.01
C LEU A 101 3.60 -3.30 -9.26
N ARG A 102 4.55 -3.39 -10.19
CA ARG A 102 4.41 -4.20 -11.38
C ARG A 102 4.98 -5.58 -11.15
N THR A 103 4.19 -6.59 -11.45
CA THR A 103 4.57 -8.00 -11.31
C THR A 103 4.38 -8.74 -12.62
N ASP A 104 4.76 -10.01 -12.65
CA ASP A 104 4.48 -10.88 -13.80
C ASP A 104 2.97 -11.15 -13.90
N GLY A 105 2.32 -10.48 -14.81
CA GLY A 105 0.92 -10.75 -15.16
C GLY A 105 -0.09 -9.80 -14.54
N ARG A 106 0.27 -8.97 -13.56
CA ARG A 106 -0.65 -7.96 -13.03
C ARG A 106 0.05 -6.82 -12.32
N ASP A 107 -0.66 -5.72 -12.21
CA ASP A 107 -0.21 -4.54 -11.47
C ASP A 107 -1.02 -4.40 -10.19
N LEU A 108 -0.40 -3.87 -9.14
CA LEU A 108 -1.08 -3.47 -7.93
C LEU A 108 -0.77 -2.01 -7.65
N PHE A 109 -1.81 -1.19 -7.57
CA PHE A 109 -1.71 0.20 -7.14
C PHE A 109 -2.03 0.28 -5.66
N VAL A 110 -1.09 0.77 -4.86
CA VAL A 110 -1.31 1.06 -3.44
C VAL A 110 -1.26 2.56 -3.29
N PHE A 111 -2.34 3.17 -2.85
CA PHE A 111 -2.41 4.63 -2.80
C PHE A 111 -3.33 5.12 -1.70
N LYS A 112 -3.05 6.34 -1.24
CA LYS A 112 -3.89 7.04 -0.31
C LYS A 112 -4.83 7.97 -1.09
N TRP A 113 -6.12 7.87 -0.82
CA TRP A 113 -7.12 8.73 -1.42
C TRP A 113 -8.17 9.08 -0.38
N GLY A 114 -8.33 10.39 -0.12
CA GLY A 114 -9.09 10.81 1.04
C GLY A 114 -8.38 10.37 2.31
N ASP A 115 -9.12 9.77 3.22
CA ASP A 115 -8.57 9.26 4.48
C ASP A 115 -8.21 7.78 4.42
N ASP A 116 -8.37 7.15 3.24
CA ASP A 116 -8.24 5.71 3.11
C ASP A 116 -7.00 5.30 2.33
N LEU A 117 -6.37 4.23 2.78
CA LEU A 117 -5.39 3.49 2.01
C LEU A 117 -6.11 2.47 1.12
N ASN A 118 -5.74 2.41 -0.14
CA ASN A 118 -6.35 1.53 -1.12
C ASN A 118 -5.29 0.66 -1.78
N ALA A 119 -5.65 -0.57 -2.14
CA ALA A 119 -4.80 -1.44 -2.94
C ALA A 119 -5.68 -2.12 -3.98
N GLN A 120 -5.47 -1.81 -5.26
CA GLN A 120 -6.34 -2.21 -6.37
C GLN A 120 -5.51 -2.55 -7.60
N GLU A 121 -6.06 -3.40 -8.45
CA GLU A 121 -5.40 -3.78 -9.72
C GLU A 121 -5.59 -2.73 -10.81
N SER A 122 -6.52 -1.80 -10.63
CA SER A 122 -6.76 -0.71 -11.57
C SER A 122 -6.85 0.61 -10.82
N LEU A 123 -6.49 1.69 -11.48
CA LEU A 123 -6.47 3.01 -10.88
C LEU A 123 -7.74 3.79 -11.28
N PRO A 124 -8.52 4.27 -10.30
CA PRO A 124 -9.68 5.12 -10.62
C PRO A 124 -9.28 6.38 -11.39
N PRO A 125 -10.12 6.87 -12.33
CA PRO A 125 -9.76 8.04 -13.15
C PRO A 125 -9.37 9.28 -12.34
N ARG A 126 -10.05 9.55 -11.23
CA ARG A 126 -9.72 10.70 -10.37
C ARG A 126 -8.32 10.61 -9.79
N VAL A 127 -7.93 9.43 -9.39
CA VAL A 127 -6.60 9.18 -8.82
C VAL A 127 -5.54 9.29 -9.91
N ARG A 128 -5.82 8.73 -11.09
CA ARG A 128 -4.95 8.84 -12.25
C ARG A 128 -4.69 10.30 -12.62
N ASP A 129 -5.73 11.12 -12.62
CA ASP A 129 -5.62 12.55 -12.95
C ASP A 129 -4.78 13.32 -11.93
N ALA A 130 -4.83 12.92 -10.67
CA ALA A 130 -4.02 13.53 -9.61
C ALA A 130 -2.56 13.12 -9.66
N CYS A 131 -2.24 12.00 -10.31
CA CYS A 131 -0.87 11.49 -10.41
C CYS A 131 -0.11 12.24 -11.49
N LYS A 132 1.01 12.87 -11.13
CA LYS A 132 1.87 13.61 -12.04
C LYS A 132 3.02 12.75 -12.57
N THR A 133 3.27 11.61 -11.97
CA THR A 133 4.25 10.65 -12.49
C THR A 133 3.68 9.97 -13.73
N PRO A 134 4.44 9.89 -14.84
CA PRO A 134 4.01 9.09 -15.98
C PRO A 134 3.90 7.63 -15.59
N LEU A 135 2.73 7.03 -15.81
CA LEU A 135 2.50 5.62 -15.53
C LEU A 135 2.44 4.83 -16.84
N PRO A 136 3.07 3.65 -16.89
CA PRO A 136 3.05 2.80 -18.09
C PRO A 136 1.73 2.00 -18.14
N LEU A 137 0.68 2.68 -18.49
CA LEU A 137 -0.66 2.09 -18.59
C LEU A 137 -0.97 1.59 -19.99
#